data_385e2788cba11b989abd11c9f4c24a7c
#
_entry.id   385e2788cba11b989abd11c9f4c24a7c
#
_cell.length_a   1.000
_cell.length_b   1.000
_cell.length_c   1.000
_cell.angle_alpha   90.00
_cell.angle_beta   90.00
_cell.angle_gamma   90.00
#
_symmetry.space_group_name_H-M   'P 1'
#
loop_
_entity.id
_entity.type
_entity.pdbx_description
1 polymer ?
#
loop_
_entity_poly.entity_id
_entity_poly.type
_entity_poly.pdbx_seq_one_letter_code
_entity_poly.pdbx_strand_id
1 'polypeptide(L)'
;IYIPFAQAIPNVAVIDPEQCIKLKTGKCGLCEKVCSAGAINYKQEDELIEREYGAIVVATGWKPYDVTNLANLGAGKVKNCVTNMQLERLASPFGPTGGKIVRPTDGRRPKRIAFVQCAGSRDQNHLNYCSYICCMATLKQCQYICEQYPETQISVFYIDLRAPGRYVKVLDKVKAAPNVRFIKGKVADVAQAADDNVTVTVEDAIRGEKLHLDYDMVVLATGMQPSLATDSLPLPLPLDEDGFVMGGEEAGIFAAGCARMPLDVMRTAQSGTAAALKAVQTVKGR
;
A
#
# COMPACT_ATOMS: atom_id res chain seq x y z
N ILE A 1 -25.59 3.40 -3.88
CA ILE A 1 -24.77 4.35 -4.66
C ILE A 1 -23.69 4.88 -3.76
N TYR A 2 -22.46 4.89 -4.23
CA TYR A 2 -21.31 5.32 -3.46
C TYR A 2 -20.20 5.84 -4.40
N ILE A 3 -19.24 6.58 -3.81
CA ILE A 3 -17.98 6.90 -4.48
C ILE A 3 -16.96 5.88 -3.98
N PRO A 4 -16.21 5.17 -4.84
CA PRO A 4 -15.30 4.10 -4.44
C PRO A 4 -14.32 4.50 -3.34
N PHE A 5 -13.77 5.72 -3.43
CA PHE A 5 -12.97 6.36 -2.36
C PHE A 5 -12.95 7.87 -2.56
N ALA A 6 -12.77 8.61 -1.47
CA ALA A 6 -12.98 10.08 -1.46
C ALA A 6 -12.07 10.85 -2.45
N GLN A 7 -10.89 10.32 -2.78
CA GLN A 7 -9.91 10.91 -3.70
C GLN A 7 -9.94 10.31 -5.10
N ALA A 8 -11.00 9.58 -5.47
CA ALA A 8 -11.13 8.96 -6.77
C ALA A 8 -11.06 9.99 -7.92
N ILE A 9 -10.33 9.67 -8.98
CA ILE A 9 -10.29 10.46 -10.21
C ILE A 9 -10.53 9.50 -11.39
N PRO A 10 -11.64 9.65 -12.13
CA PRO A 10 -12.72 10.63 -11.92
C PRO A 10 -13.49 10.36 -10.62
N ASN A 11 -13.97 11.44 -9.98
CA ASN A 11 -14.81 11.34 -8.79
C ASN A 11 -16.28 11.10 -9.23
N VAL A 12 -16.58 9.87 -9.61
CA VAL A 12 -17.87 9.45 -10.16
C VAL A 12 -18.56 8.51 -9.20
N ALA A 13 -19.83 8.77 -8.93
CA ALA A 13 -20.68 7.86 -8.16
C ALA A 13 -21.01 6.61 -8.98
N VAL A 14 -20.93 5.46 -8.34
CA VAL A 14 -21.23 4.16 -8.95
C VAL A 14 -22.39 3.45 -8.25
N ILE A 15 -23.08 2.60 -8.97
CA ILE A 15 -24.10 1.69 -8.44
C ILE A 15 -23.52 0.29 -8.48
N ASP A 16 -23.42 -0.37 -7.32
CA ASP A 16 -23.03 -1.77 -7.27
C ASP A 16 -24.20 -2.64 -7.75
N PRO A 17 -24.10 -3.33 -8.89
CA PRO A 17 -25.18 -4.13 -9.43
C PRO A 17 -25.52 -5.31 -8.53
N GLU A 18 -24.55 -5.83 -7.78
CA GLU A 18 -24.76 -6.96 -6.87
C GLU A 18 -25.47 -6.57 -5.57
N GLN A 19 -25.47 -5.30 -5.21
CA GLN A 19 -26.15 -4.79 -4.01
C GLN A 19 -27.43 -4.00 -4.35
N CYS A 20 -27.63 -3.60 -5.60
CA CYS A 20 -28.74 -2.77 -6.00
C CYS A 20 -30.03 -3.57 -6.21
N ILE A 21 -31.04 -3.34 -5.36
CA ILE A 21 -32.33 -4.00 -5.46
C ILE A 21 -33.03 -3.69 -6.82
N LYS A 22 -32.89 -2.46 -7.33
CA LYS A 22 -33.45 -2.09 -8.63
C LYS A 22 -32.87 -2.90 -9.78
N LEU A 23 -31.55 -3.04 -9.84
CA LEU A 23 -30.87 -3.81 -10.89
C LEU A 23 -31.15 -5.32 -10.74
N LYS A 24 -31.24 -5.83 -9.50
CA LYS A 24 -31.53 -7.25 -9.25
C LYS A 24 -32.97 -7.65 -9.48
N THR A 25 -33.94 -6.83 -9.09
CA THR A 25 -35.35 -7.24 -8.98
C THR A 25 -36.32 -6.34 -9.74
N GLY A 26 -35.87 -5.19 -10.24
CA GLY A 26 -36.71 -4.18 -10.86
C GLY A 26 -37.63 -3.38 -9.93
N LYS A 27 -37.72 -3.75 -8.63
CA LYS A 27 -38.75 -3.27 -7.69
C LYS A 27 -38.37 -2.04 -6.84
N CYS A 28 -37.20 -1.47 -7.02
CA CYS A 28 -36.78 -0.26 -6.31
C CYS A 28 -36.58 0.89 -7.30
N GLY A 29 -36.30 2.08 -6.85
CA GLY A 29 -36.08 3.30 -7.66
C GLY A 29 -35.98 4.53 -6.79
N LEU A 30 -35.75 4.33 -5.47
CA LEU A 30 -35.71 5.43 -4.51
C LEU A 30 -34.60 6.42 -4.83
N CYS A 31 -33.41 5.92 -5.21
CA CYS A 31 -32.26 6.76 -5.55
C CYS A 31 -32.57 7.71 -6.71
N GLU A 32 -33.26 7.22 -7.75
CA GLU A 32 -33.68 8.03 -8.90
C GLU A 32 -34.71 9.09 -8.48
N LYS A 33 -35.67 8.73 -7.61
CA LYS A 33 -36.74 9.65 -7.15
C LYS A 33 -36.20 10.80 -6.30
N VAL A 34 -35.13 10.59 -5.55
CA VAL A 34 -34.54 11.62 -4.66
C VAL A 34 -33.38 12.36 -5.31
N CYS A 35 -32.94 11.97 -6.49
CA CYS A 35 -31.84 12.60 -7.20
C CYS A 35 -32.29 13.89 -7.87
N SER A 36 -32.01 15.05 -7.26
CA SER A 36 -32.39 16.36 -7.82
C SER A 36 -31.69 16.66 -9.16
N ALA A 37 -30.52 16.07 -9.39
CA ALA A 37 -29.77 16.24 -10.64
C ALA A 37 -30.22 15.33 -11.78
N GLY A 38 -31.13 14.36 -11.52
CA GLY A 38 -31.57 13.40 -12.52
C GLY A 38 -30.45 12.52 -13.11
N ALA A 39 -29.36 12.33 -12.34
CA ALA A 39 -28.14 11.70 -12.84
C ALA A 39 -28.15 10.16 -12.78
N ILE A 40 -29.25 9.54 -12.33
CA ILE A 40 -29.34 8.09 -12.18
C ILE A 40 -29.85 7.45 -13.45
N ASN A 41 -29.05 6.67 -14.12
CA ASN A 41 -29.44 5.88 -15.29
C ASN A 41 -29.26 4.38 -15.04
N TYR A 42 -30.34 3.68 -14.73
CA TYR A 42 -30.33 2.22 -14.55
C TYR A 42 -30.31 1.42 -15.87
N LYS A 43 -30.43 2.11 -17.01
CA LYS A 43 -30.43 1.50 -18.35
C LYS A 43 -29.12 1.74 -19.08
N GLN A 44 -28.09 2.24 -18.36
CA GLN A 44 -26.76 2.41 -18.95
C GLN A 44 -26.20 1.02 -19.27
N GLU A 45 -25.78 0.86 -20.51
CA GLU A 45 -25.11 -0.35 -21.01
C GLU A 45 -23.65 -0.04 -21.28
N ASP A 46 -22.82 -1.08 -21.28
CA ASP A 46 -21.42 -0.96 -21.64
C ASP A 46 -21.30 -0.69 -23.14
N GLU A 47 -20.43 0.23 -23.51
CA GLU A 47 -20.10 0.57 -24.90
C GLU A 47 -18.72 0.03 -25.22
N LEU A 48 -18.63 -0.85 -26.21
CA LEU A 48 -17.35 -1.35 -26.73
C LEU A 48 -16.84 -0.42 -27.84
N ILE A 49 -15.70 0.24 -27.59
CA ILE A 49 -15.09 1.15 -28.55
C ILE A 49 -13.77 0.56 -29.05
N GLU A 50 -13.66 0.38 -30.36
CA GLU A 50 -12.42 -0.04 -31.02
C GLU A 50 -11.69 1.18 -31.57
N ARG A 51 -10.35 1.26 -31.30
CA ARG A 51 -9.50 2.32 -31.81
C ARG A 51 -8.09 1.78 -32.10
N GLU A 52 -7.41 2.35 -33.10
CA GLU A 52 -6.01 2.08 -33.38
C GLU A 52 -5.12 3.05 -32.63
N TYR A 53 -4.03 2.53 -32.06
CA TYR A 53 -3.04 3.31 -31.32
C TYR A 53 -1.63 3.00 -31.85
N GLY A 54 -0.79 4.01 -31.97
CA GLY A 54 0.60 3.87 -32.40
C GLY A 54 1.55 3.42 -31.30
N ALA A 55 1.16 3.51 -30.02
CA ALA A 55 1.92 3.05 -28.88
C ALA A 55 1.04 2.81 -27.66
N ILE A 56 1.48 1.96 -26.74
CA ILE A 56 0.79 1.63 -25.48
C ILE A 56 1.73 1.91 -24.32
N VAL A 57 1.25 2.61 -23.30
CA VAL A 57 1.97 2.78 -22.01
C VAL A 57 1.26 1.97 -20.93
N VAL A 58 1.94 0.96 -20.39
CA VAL A 58 1.46 0.10 -19.32
C VAL A 58 1.84 0.71 -17.98
N ALA A 59 0.85 1.16 -17.23
CA ALA A 59 1.01 1.83 -15.93
C ALA A 59 0.05 1.24 -14.88
N THR A 60 0.01 -0.09 -14.79
CA THR A 60 -0.92 -0.86 -13.95
C THR A 60 -0.65 -0.74 -12.45
N GLY A 61 0.49 -0.15 -12.06
CA GLY A 61 0.83 0.11 -10.68
C GLY A 61 1.23 -1.15 -9.89
N TRP A 62 0.83 -1.16 -8.60
CA TRP A 62 1.25 -2.18 -7.66
C TRP A 62 0.13 -2.52 -6.66
N LYS A 63 0.29 -3.65 -5.99
CA LYS A 63 -0.52 -4.06 -4.85
C LYS A 63 0.37 -4.32 -3.63
N PRO A 64 -0.13 -4.12 -2.40
CA PRO A 64 0.56 -4.62 -1.21
C PRO A 64 0.76 -6.13 -1.31
N TYR A 65 1.92 -6.60 -0.85
CA TYR A 65 2.16 -8.04 -0.75
C TYR A 65 1.14 -8.70 0.17
N ASP A 66 0.64 -9.85 -0.22
CA ASP A 66 -0.36 -10.56 0.58
C ASP A 66 0.25 -11.03 1.91
N VAL A 67 -0.16 -10.38 2.97
CA VAL A 67 0.34 -10.64 4.32
C VAL A 67 -0.04 -12.02 4.86
N THR A 68 -1.04 -12.69 4.28
CA THR A 68 -1.42 -14.06 4.69
C THR A 68 -0.31 -15.06 4.43
N ASN A 69 0.59 -14.76 3.51
CA ASN A 69 1.81 -15.53 3.25
C ASN A 69 2.87 -15.39 4.37
N LEU A 70 2.74 -14.38 5.24
CA LEU A 70 3.68 -14.09 6.32
C LEU A 70 3.20 -14.72 7.65
N ALA A 71 3.09 -16.05 7.67
CA ALA A 71 2.51 -16.77 8.80
C ALA A 71 3.20 -16.50 10.14
N ASN A 72 4.53 -16.30 10.11
CA ASN A 72 5.35 -15.97 11.27
C ASN A 72 5.19 -14.52 11.75
N LEU A 73 4.65 -13.62 10.94
CA LEU A 73 4.41 -12.23 11.33
C LEU A 73 2.96 -11.97 11.79
N GLY A 74 2.18 -13.03 12.00
CA GLY A 74 0.87 -12.97 12.65
C GLY A 74 -0.22 -12.24 11.89
N ALA A 75 0.02 -11.84 10.64
CA ALA A 75 -0.95 -11.09 9.83
C ALA A 75 -2.26 -11.88 9.64
N GLY A 76 -3.38 -11.21 9.87
CA GLY A 76 -4.72 -11.83 9.80
C GLY A 76 -5.06 -12.81 10.94
N LYS A 77 -4.11 -13.15 11.81
CA LYS A 77 -4.30 -14.06 12.96
C LYS A 77 -4.14 -13.34 14.29
N VAL A 78 -3.12 -12.50 14.40
CA VAL A 78 -2.83 -11.73 15.60
C VAL A 78 -3.65 -10.44 15.59
N LYS A 79 -4.46 -10.25 16.63
CA LYS A 79 -5.23 -9.03 16.80
C LYS A 79 -4.29 -7.85 17.00
N ASN A 80 -4.69 -6.66 16.56
CA ASN A 80 -3.85 -5.45 16.60
C ASN A 80 -2.51 -5.55 15.84
N CYS A 81 -2.38 -6.55 14.96
CA CYS A 81 -1.36 -6.60 13.93
C CYS A 81 -1.96 -6.10 12.62
N VAL A 82 -1.50 -4.94 12.14
CA VAL A 82 -2.02 -4.26 10.94
C VAL A 82 -0.92 -4.05 9.92
N THR A 83 -1.28 -3.84 8.66
CA THR A 83 -0.33 -3.43 7.63
C THR A 83 -0.11 -1.92 7.66
N ASN A 84 0.97 -1.45 7.04
CA ASN A 84 1.21 -0.03 6.82
C ASN A 84 0.05 0.65 6.05
N MET A 85 -0.59 -0.04 5.09
CA MET A 85 -1.75 0.48 4.37
C MET A 85 -3.00 0.59 5.25
N GLN A 86 -3.21 -0.37 6.14
CA GLN A 86 -4.29 -0.28 7.13
C GLN A 86 -4.05 0.87 8.13
N LEU A 87 -2.80 1.10 8.54
CA LEU A 87 -2.46 2.25 9.39
C LEU A 87 -2.72 3.58 8.66
N GLU A 88 -2.35 3.69 7.38
CA GLU A 88 -2.71 4.88 6.55
C GLU A 88 -4.23 5.08 6.50
N ARG A 89 -4.99 4.01 6.40
CA ARG A 89 -6.45 4.07 6.39
C ARG A 89 -7.01 4.55 7.73
N LEU A 90 -6.44 4.13 8.87
CA LEU A 90 -6.79 4.65 10.19
C LEU A 90 -6.43 6.14 10.33
N ALA A 91 -5.24 6.54 9.86
CA ALA A 91 -4.77 7.92 9.93
C ALA A 91 -5.50 8.89 8.99
N SER A 92 -6.24 8.38 8.01
CA SER A 92 -7.01 9.21 7.07
C SER A 92 -8.24 9.82 7.73
N PRO A 93 -8.52 11.13 7.56
CA PRO A 93 -9.77 11.76 8.03
C PRO A 93 -11.03 11.08 7.48
N PHE A 94 -10.93 10.47 6.29
CA PHE A 94 -12.00 9.71 5.65
C PHE A 94 -11.94 8.20 5.97
N GLY A 95 -11.07 7.81 6.91
CA GLY A 95 -10.93 6.46 7.38
C GLY A 95 -12.02 6.06 8.38
N PRO A 96 -12.05 4.78 8.78
CA PRO A 96 -13.09 4.24 9.65
C PRO A 96 -13.08 4.86 11.06
N THR A 97 -11.99 5.50 11.46
CA THR A 97 -11.78 6.10 12.79
C THR A 97 -11.73 7.63 12.75
N GLY A 98 -12.04 8.25 11.60
CA GLY A 98 -11.97 9.70 11.45
C GLY A 98 -10.57 10.28 11.65
N GLY A 99 -9.53 9.53 11.25
CA GLY A 99 -8.13 9.94 11.34
C GLY A 99 -7.44 9.59 12.66
N LYS A 100 -8.12 8.92 13.59
CA LYS A 100 -7.52 8.49 14.86
C LYS A 100 -6.83 7.15 14.72
N ILE A 101 -5.56 7.08 15.07
CA ILE A 101 -4.79 5.84 15.13
C ILE A 101 -5.12 5.10 16.42
N VAL A 102 -5.93 4.06 16.34
CA VAL A 102 -6.41 3.28 17.48
C VAL A 102 -6.22 1.79 17.26
N ARG A 103 -6.23 1.02 18.33
CA ARG A 103 -6.20 -0.45 18.29
C ARG A 103 -7.47 -0.95 17.60
N PRO A 104 -7.37 -1.82 16.59
CA PRO A 104 -8.56 -2.36 15.90
C PRO A 104 -9.54 -3.11 16.78
N THR A 105 -9.05 -3.76 17.85
CA THR A 105 -9.89 -4.62 18.70
C THR A 105 -10.84 -3.85 19.62
N ASP A 106 -10.38 -2.74 20.20
CA ASP A 106 -11.10 -2.06 21.30
C ASP A 106 -11.22 -0.54 21.10
N GLY A 107 -10.66 0.01 20.03
CA GLY A 107 -10.67 1.45 19.73
C GLY A 107 -9.84 2.29 20.70
N ARG A 108 -9.03 1.68 21.55
CA ARG A 108 -8.18 2.40 22.51
C ARG A 108 -6.94 2.95 21.80
N ARG A 109 -6.42 4.05 22.34
CA ARG A 109 -5.13 4.61 21.96
C ARG A 109 -4.01 3.62 22.31
N PRO A 110 -3.15 3.24 21.35
CA PRO A 110 -1.99 2.40 21.66
C PRO A 110 -0.93 3.22 22.43
N LYS A 111 -0.35 2.61 23.47
CA LYS A 111 0.76 3.18 24.25
C LYS A 111 2.12 2.76 23.71
N ARG A 112 2.20 1.58 23.10
CA ARG A 112 3.42 1.01 22.51
C ARG A 112 3.11 0.45 21.12
N ILE A 113 3.80 0.94 20.12
CA ILE A 113 3.65 0.52 18.73
C ILE A 113 4.98 0.01 18.20
N ALA A 114 4.95 -1.13 17.51
CA ALA A 114 6.10 -1.66 16.76
C ALA A 114 5.88 -1.53 15.25
N PHE A 115 6.90 -1.10 14.54
CA PHE A 115 6.98 -1.17 13.07
C PHE A 115 7.95 -2.27 12.67
N VAL A 116 7.51 -3.21 11.86
CA VAL A 116 8.30 -4.31 11.32
C VAL A 116 8.63 -4.00 9.87
N GLN A 117 9.88 -3.60 9.61
CA GLN A 117 10.34 -3.29 8.25
C GLN A 117 10.57 -4.56 7.43
N CYS A 118 10.48 -4.43 6.12
CA CYS A 118 10.69 -5.49 5.15
C CYS A 118 9.79 -6.71 5.37
N ALA A 119 8.53 -6.50 5.84
CA ALA A 119 7.56 -7.57 5.95
C ALA A 119 7.20 -8.11 4.54
N GLY A 120 7.71 -9.28 4.20
CA GLY A 120 7.57 -9.90 2.89
C GLY A 120 8.48 -9.33 1.79
N SER A 121 9.43 -8.42 2.12
CA SER A 121 10.43 -7.91 1.18
C SER A 121 11.85 -8.29 1.60
N ARG A 122 12.78 -8.36 0.63
CA ARG A 122 14.18 -8.74 0.86
C ARG A 122 14.28 -10.11 1.54
N ASP A 123 13.44 -11.02 1.08
CA ASP A 123 13.30 -12.37 1.61
C ASP A 123 13.19 -13.35 0.43
N GLN A 124 14.06 -14.34 0.39
CA GLN A 124 14.11 -15.32 -0.72
C GLN A 124 12.84 -16.18 -0.82
N ASN A 125 12.09 -16.32 0.28
CA ASN A 125 10.84 -17.08 0.30
C ASN A 125 9.62 -16.23 -0.09
N HIS A 126 9.80 -14.93 -0.30
CA HIS A 126 8.75 -13.96 -0.60
C HIS A 126 9.21 -13.05 -1.74
N LEU A 127 9.22 -11.72 -1.52
CA LEU A 127 9.80 -10.79 -2.48
C LEU A 127 11.31 -10.66 -2.22
N ASN A 128 12.14 -11.10 -3.17
CA ASN A 128 13.60 -11.07 -3.03
C ASN A 128 14.19 -9.65 -3.12
N TYR A 129 13.41 -8.69 -3.57
CA TYR A 129 13.80 -7.30 -3.78
C TYR A 129 13.31 -6.36 -2.67
N CYS A 130 13.85 -5.13 -2.67
CA CYS A 130 13.39 -4.05 -1.82
C CYS A 130 12.20 -3.31 -2.46
N SER A 131 11.11 -3.18 -1.71
CA SER A 131 9.92 -2.46 -2.15
C SER A 131 10.06 -0.94 -2.18
N TYR A 132 11.24 -0.41 -1.87
CA TYR A 132 11.67 0.97 -1.98
C TYR A 132 10.97 1.99 -1.06
N ILE A 133 9.66 1.89 -0.83
CA ILE A 133 8.85 2.90 -0.13
C ILE A 133 8.68 2.66 1.38
N CYS A 134 8.90 1.42 1.86
CA CYS A 134 8.51 1.00 3.21
C CYS A 134 9.17 1.86 4.31
N CYS A 135 10.47 2.16 4.19
CA CYS A 135 11.18 2.97 5.18
C CYS A 135 10.59 4.37 5.29
N MET A 136 10.36 5.04 4.17
CA MET A 136 9.79 6.39 4.17
C MET A 136 8.33 6.42 4.63
N ALA A 137 7.54 5.41 4.28
CA ALA A 137 6.18 5.26 4.78
C ALA A 137 6.16 5.12 6.30
N THR A 138 7.01 4.26 6.87
CA THR A 138 7.14 4.11 8.33
C THR A 138 7.59 5.40 9.00
N LEU A 139 8.60 6.10 8.46
CA LEU A 139 9.04 7.38 9.04
C LEU A 139 7.93 8.42 9.07
N LYS A 140 7.13 8.50 8.02
CA LYS A 140 5.93 9.35 7.95
C LYS A 140 4.90 8.93 9.01
N GLN A 141 4.62 7.64 9.13
CA GLN A 141 3.67 7.09 10.09
C GLN A 141 4.12 7.31 11.54
N CYS A 142 5.42 7.22 11.83
CA CYS A 142 5.98 7.62 13.12
C CYS A 142 5.67 9.08 13.45
N GLN A 143 5.78 10.00 12.46
CA GLN A 143 5.41 11.41 12.68
C GLN A 143 3.92 11.56 13.00
N TYR A 144 3.02 10.86 12.30
CA TYR A 144 1.59 10.88 12.63
C TYR A 144 1.32 10.48 14.07
N ILE A 145 1.99 9.42 14.55
CA ILE A 145 1.80 8.95 15.93
C ILE A 145 2.40 9.96 16.92
N CYS A 146 3.59 10.49 16.65
CA CYS A 146 4.20 11.51 17.51
C CYS A 146 3.35 12.78 17.62
N GLU A 147 2.67 13.19 16.53
CA GLU A 147 1.79 14.35 16.49
C GLU A 147 0.47 14.09 17.22
N GLN A 148 -0.15 12.91 17.01
CA GLN A 148 -1.41 12.56 17.66
C GLN A 148 -1.23 12.17 19.14
N TYR A 149 -0.12 11.47 19.43
CA TYR A 149 0.12 10.83 20.73
C TYR A 149 1.60 10.95 21.13
N PRO A 150 2.05 12.11 21.62
CA PRO A 150 3.47 12.35 21.95
C PRO A 150 4.07 11.38 22.98
N GLU A 151 3.23 10.76 23.82
CA GLU A 151 3.66 9.79 24.85
C GLU A 151 3.74 8.36 24.35
N THR A 152 3.20 8.04 23.16
CA THR A 152 3.23 6.68 22.61
C THR A 152 4.67 6.28 22.28
N GLN A 153 5.13 5.17 22.84
CA GLN A 153 6.46 4.63 22.55
C GLN A 153 6.45 3.87 21.24
N ILE A 154 7.38 4.19 20.35
CA ILE A 154 7.48 3.60 19.02
C ILE A 154 8.80 2.83 18.92
N SER A 155 8.74 1.60 18.44
CA SER A 155 9.92 0.81 18.09
C SER A 155 9.91 0.51 16.60
N VAL A 156 11.00 0.79 15.90
CA VAL A 156 11.18 0.47 14.49
C VAL A 156 12.23 -0.63 14.35
N PHE A 157 11.79 -1.82 13.97
CA PHE A 157 12.68 -2.96 13.69
C PHE A 157 13.09 -2.91 12.22
N TYR A 158 14.39 -2.91 11.93
CA TYR A 158 14.90 -2.69 10.58
C TYR A 158 16.17 -3.50 10.28
N ILE A 159 16.38 -3.82 9.01
CA ILE A 159 17.63 -4.40 8.50
C ILE A 159 18.61 -3.28 8.15
N ASP A 160 18.18 -2.36 7.31
CA ASP A 160 18.78 -1.06 7.01
C ASP A 160 17.68 -0.03 6.73
N LEU A 161 17.96 1.26 6.95
CA LEU A 161 17.02 2.34 6.70
C LEU A 161 17.41 3.09 5.43
N ARG A 162 16.49 3.14 4.49
CA ARG A 162 16.67 3.79 3.20
C ARG A 162 15.88 5.10 3.14
N ALA A 163 16.60 6.21 3.28
CA ALA A 163 16.08 7.57 3.17
C ALA A 163 16.94 8.36 2.17
N PRO A 164 16.75 8.15 0.84
CA PRO A 164 17.64 8.70 -0.18
C PRO A 164 17.51 10.22 -0.33
N GLY A 165 18.63 10.86 -0.67
CA GLY A 165 18.69 12.29 -0.96
C GLY A 165 18.20 13.15 0.21
N ARG A 166 17.30 14.08 -0.05
CA ARG A 166 16.78 15.01 0.98
C ARG A 166 15.87 14.35 2.02
N TYR A 167 15.44 13.11 1.81
CA TYR A 167 14.64 12.37 2.79
C TYR A 167 15.44 11.99 4.05
N VAL A 168 16.77 12.08 4.02
CA VAL A 168 17.60 11.93 5.24
C VAL A 168 17.14 12.89 6.35
N LYS A 169 16.68 14.10 6.02
CA LYS A 169 16.14 15.06 7.01
C LYS A 169 14.91 14.55 7.76
N VAL A 170 14.07 13.74 7.09
CA VAL A 170 12.91 13.09 7.72
C VAL A 170 13.38 12.01 8.69
N LEU A 171 14.36 11.21 8.29
CA LEU A 171 14.98 10.19 9.15
C LEU A 171 15.59 10.84 10.40
N ASP A 172 16.38 11.91 10.23
CA ASP A 172 17.00 12.63 11.35
C ASP A 172 15.97 13.20 12.32
N LYS A 173 14.88 13.79 11.78
CA LYS A 173 13.77 14.29 12.60
C LYS A 173 13.13 13.18 13.44
N VAL A 174 12.85 12.01 12.82
CA VAL A 174 12.23 10.89 13.53
C VAL A 174 13.20 10.24 14.52
N LYS A 175 14.49 10.15 14.19
CA LYS A 175 15.54 9.68 15.13
C LYS A 175 15.71 10.57 16.34
N ALA A 176 15.49 11.87 16.20
CA ALA A 176 15.57 12.84 17.29
C ALA A 176 14.36 12.82 18.23
N ALA A 177 13.26 12.14 17.85
CA ALA A 177 12.06 12.05 18.67
C ALA A 177 12.33 11.14 19.91
N PRO A 178 12.10 11.64 21.15
CA PRO A 178 12.48 10.93 22.37
C PRO A 178 11.70 9.64 22.62
N ASN A 179 10.55 9.49 22.00
CA ASN A 179 9.65 8.35 22.11
C ASN A 179 9.81 7.34 20.95
N VAL A 180 10.79 7.54 20.05
CA VAL A 180 11.07 6.63 18.93
C VAL A 180 12.43 5.97 19.13
N ARG A 181 12.46 4.65 19.11
CA ARG A 181 13.71 3.88 19.12
C ARG A 181 13.83 3.02 17.87
N PHE A 182 15.05 2.84 17.41
CA PHE A 182 15.40 2.01 16.27
C PHE A 182 16.18 0.79 16.74
N ILE A 183 15.70 -0.41 16.38
CA ILE A 183 16.34 -1.70 16.74
C ILE A 183 16.74 -2.38 15.45
N LYS A 184 18.04 -2.57 15.26
CA LYS A 184 18.57 -3.25 14.07
C LYS A 184 18.42 -4.75 14.24
N GLY A 185 17.54 -5.35 13.45
CA GLY A 185 17.25 -6.78 13.47
C GLY A 185 16.06 -7.12 12.58
N LYS A 186 16.05 -8.33 12.03
CA LYS A 186 14.88 -8.87 11.31
C LYS A 186 13.97 -9.53 12.34
N VAL A 187 12.71 -9.13 12.38
CA VAL A 187 11.71 -9.77 13.24
C VAL A 187 11.48 -11.21 12.76
N ALA A 188 11.59 -12.14 13.68
CA ALA A 188 11.44 -13.55 13.42
C ALA A 188 10.00 -14.03 13.61
N ASP A 189 9.30 -13.45 14.60
CA ASP A 189 7.95 -13.88 14.96
C ASP A 189 7.12 -12.73 15.56
N VAL A 190 5.82 -12.76 15.30
CA VAL A 190 4.81 -11.88 15.89
C VAL A 190 3.66 -12.75 16.40
N ALA A 191 3.51 -12.81 17.70
CA ALA A 191 2.55 -13.70 18.37
C ALA A 191 1.49 -12.92 19.15
N GLN A 192 0.32 -13.53 19.35
CA GLN A 192 -0.72 -12.99 20.21
C GLN A 192 -0.28 -13.09 21.67
N ALA A 193 -0.38 -11.99 22.42
CA ALA A 193 -0.18 -11.92 23.86
C ALA A 193 -1.51 -11.72 24.61
N ALA A 194 -1.45 -11.64 25.94
CA ALA A 194 -2.61 -11.34 26.76
C ALA A 194 -3.20 -9.95 26.46
N ASP A 195 -4.47 -9.75 26.78
CA ASP A 195 -5.20 -8.48 26.64
C ASP A 195 -5.15 -7.91 25.21
N ASP A 196 -5.19 -8.80 24.23
CA ASP A 196 -5.07 -8.48 22.82
C ASP A 196 -3.77 -7.73 22.45
N ASN A 197 -2.74 -7.80 23.32
CA ASN A 197 -1.41 -7.30 23.02
C ASN A 197 -0.65 -8.24 22.07
N VAL A 198 0.51 -7.78 21.60
CA VAL A 198 1.28 -8.48 20.59
C VAL A 198 2.73 -8.60 21.06
N THR A 199 3.28 -9.81 21.08
CA THR A 199 4.70 -10.04 21.36
C THR A 199 5.49 -10.11 20.05
N VAL A 200 6.53 -9.34 19.95
CA VAL A 200 7.50 -9.34 18.84
C VAL A 200 8.79 -10.01 19.28
N THR A 201 9.19 -11.03 18.53
CA THR A 201 10.48 -11.72 18.73
C THR A 201 11.47 -11.27 17.65
N VAL A 202 12.62 -10.76 18.08
CA VAL A 202 13.67 -10.25 17.19
C VAL A 202 15.05 -10.55 17.77
N GLU A 203 16.03 -10.76 16.92
CA GLU A 203 17.45 -10.73 17.29
C GLU A 203 18.00 -9.32 17.07
N ASP A 204 18.44 -8.66 18.15
CA ASP A 204 19.16 -7.39 18.05
C ASP A 204 20.55 -7.64 17.44
N ALA A 205 20.71 -7.30 16.18
CA ALA A 205 21.93 -7.57 15.41
C ALA A 205 23.15 -6.76 15.90
N ILE A 206 22.95 -5.75 16.76
CA ILE A 206 24.05 -4.97 17.35
C ILE A 206 24.52 -5.63 18.64
N ARG A 207 23.60 -6.14 19.46
CA ARG A 207 23.90 -6.74 20.75
C ARG A 207 24.09 -8.26 20.70
N GLY A 208 23.58 -8.92 19.64
CA GLY A 208 23.57 -10.37 19.51
C GLY A 208 22.59 -11.05 20.47
N GLU A 209 21.57 -10.33 20.93
CA GLU A 209 20.60 -10.80 21.92
C GLU A 209 19.23 -11.04 21.27
N LYS A 210 18.57 -12.14 21.65
CA LYS A 210 17.18 -12.39 21.28
C LYS A 210 16.26 -11.65 22.24
N LEU A 211 15.42 -10.77 21.70
CA LEU A 211 14.48 -9.96 22.45
C LEU A 211 13.05 -10.46 22.23
N HIS A 212 12.26 -10.45 23.31
CA HIS A 212 10.81 -10.67 23.32
C HIS A 212 10.17 -9.40 23.89
N LEU A 213 9.47 -8.65 23.06
CA LEU A 213 8.97 -7.33 23.42
C LEU A 213 7.47 -7.22 23.16
N ASP A 214 6.73 -6.73 24.14
CA ASP A 214 5.26 -6.60 24.06
C ASP A 214 4.85 -5.22 23.59
N TYR A 215 3.85 -5.18 22.71
CA TYR A 215 3.28 -3.98 22.12
C TYR A 215 1.75 -4.02 22.15
N ASP A 216 1.13 -2.86 22.14
CA ASP A 216 -0.32 -2.75 22.04
C ASP A 216 -0.79 -2.89 20.58
N MET A 217 0.09 -2.56 19.63
CA MET A 217 -0.16 -2.67 18.20
C MET A 217 1.15 -2.91 17.43
N VAL A 218 1.08 -3.72 16.40
CA VAL A 218 2.19 -3.97 15.46
C VAL A 218 1.78 -3.56 14.06
N VAL A 219 2.69 -2.89 13.35
CA VAL A 219 2.52 -2.43 11.98
C VAL A 219 3.53 -3.14 11.08
N LEU A 220 3.03 -3.93 10.16
CA LEU A 220 3.86 -4.60 9.16
C LEU A 220 4.07 -3.66 7.97
N ALA A 221 5.31 -3.23 7.74
CA ALA A 221 5.70 -2.49 6.54
C ALA A 221 5.81 -3.47 5.37
N THR A 222 4.67 -3.79 4.77
CA THR A 222 4.52 -4.80 3.73
C THR A 222 5.21 -4.41 2.44
N GLY A 223 5.64 -5.43 1.68
CA GLY A 223 6.23 -5.28 0.38
C GLY A 223 5.26 -4.72 -0.68
N MET A 224 5.82 -4.23 -1.76
CA MET A 224 5.16 -3.81 -2.98
C MET A 224 5.39 -4.89 -4.05
N GLN A 225 4.32 -5.41 -4.66
CA GLN A 225 4.41 -6.27 -5.83
C GLN A 225 3.69 -5.62 -7.02
N PRO A 226 4.12 -5.82 -8.26
CA PRO A 226 3.42 -5.27 -9.41
C PRO A 226 2.02 -5.86 -9.49
N SER A 227 1.04 -5.08 -9.96
CA SER A 227 -0.34 -5.57 -10.10
C SER A 227 -0.42 -6.81 -10.98
N LEU A 228 0.45 -6.90 -12.00
CA LEU A 228 0.49 -8.03 -12.93
C LEU A 228 1.10 -9.31 -12.37
N ALA A 229 1.66 -9.30 -11.15
CA ALA A 229 2.02 -10.54 -10.46
C ALA A 229 0.78 -11.38 -10.09
N THR A 230 -0.39 -10.74 -9.97
CA THR A 230 -1.65 -11.40 -9.60
C THR A 230 -2.77 -11.21 -10.62
N ASP A 231 -2.68 -10.19 -11.47
CA ASP A 231 -3.67 -9.88 -12.49
C ASP A 231 -3.10 -10.18 -13.88
N SER A 232 -3.96 -10.29 -14.87
CA SER A 232 -3.57 -10.44 -16.28
C SER A 232 -4.13 -9.29 -17.10
N LEU A 233 -3.43 -8.95 -18.18
CA LEU A 233 -3.96 -8.08 -19.24
C LEU A 233 -4.15 -8.92 -20.51
N PRO A 234 -5.13 -8.59 -21.35
CA PRO A 234 -5.33 -9.24 -22.64
C PRO A 234 -4.29 -8.75 -23.68
N LEU A 235 -3.03 -8.69 -23.26
CA LEU A 235 -1.90 -8.18 -24.02
C LEU A 235 -0.68 -9.03 -23.70
N PRO A 236 0.04 -9.59 -24.70
CA PRO A 236 1.25 -10.34 -24.47
C PRO A 236 2.38 -9.38 -24.00
N LEU A 237 2.64 -9.40 -22.71
CA LEU A 237 3.69 -8.59 -22.09
C LEU A 237 4.84 -9.47 -21.64
N PRO A 238 6.09 -9.12 -21.96
CA PRO A 238 7.23 -9.76 -21.32
C PRO A 238 7.30 -9.29 -19.86
N LEU A 239 7.17 -10.22 -18.93
CA LEU A 239 7.33 -10.00 -17.49
C LEU A 239 8.64 -10.64 -17.02
N ASP A 240 9.27 -10.04 -16.00
CA ASP A 240 10.35 -10.67 -15.27
C ASP A 240 9.82 -11.72 -14.27
N GLU A 241 10.73 -12.35 -13.53
CA GLU A 241 10.40 -13.38 -12.53
C GLU A 241 9.53 -12.85 -11.37
N ASP A 242 9.53 -11.55 -11.14
CA ASP A 242 8.76 -10.86 -10.08
C ASP A 242 7.42 -10.28 -10.60
N GLY A 243 7.15 -10.39 -11.91
CA GLY A 243 5.93 -9.90 -12.56
C GLY A 243 6.00 -8.43 -12.99
N PHE A 244 7.18 -7.79 -12.98
CA PHE A 244 7.35 -6.46 -13.54
C PHE A 244 7.44 -6.51 -15.06
N VAL A 245 6.86 -5.51 -15.72
CA VAL A 245 6.88 -5.42 -17.18
C VAL A 245 8.28 -5.08 -17.66
N MET A 246 8.87 -6.00 -18.39
CA MET A 246 10.08 -5.75 -19.17
C MET A 246 9.74 -4.93 -20.41
N GLY A 247 10.72 -4.25 -20.99
CA GLY A 247 10.46 -3.45 -22.19
C GLY A 247 9.98 -4.30 -23.37
N GLY A 248 8.94 -3.81 -24.04
CA GLY A 248 8.46 -4.31 -25.36
C GLY A 248 8.59 -3.20 -26.39
N GLU A 249 9.72 -2.48 -26.39
CA GLU A 249 9.92 -1.24 -27.15
C GLU A 249 9.76 -1.43 -28.65
N GLU A 250 10.20 -2.57 -29.18
CA GLU A 250 10.04 -2.95 -30.59
C GLU A 250 8.57 -3.08 -31.02
N ALA A 251 7.71 -3.47 -30.08
CA ALA A 251 6.27 -3.59 -30.30
C ALA A 251 5.49 -2.28 -29.99
N GLY A 252 6.19 -1.17 -29.68
CA GLY A 252 5.56 0.08 -29.27
C GLY A 252 4.91 0.04 -27.89
N ILE A 253 5.34 -0.89 -27.02
CA ILE A 253 4.78 -1.08 -25.67
C ILE A 253 5.83 -0.61 -24.64
N PHE A 254 5.44 0.31 -23.76
CA PHE A 254 6.31 0.92 -22.75
C PHE A 254 5.75 0.72 -21.35
N ALA A 255 6.59 0.33 -20.40
CA ALA A 255 6.20 0.25 -19.00
C ALA A 255 6.52 1.55 -18.26
N ALA A 256 5.62 1.95 -17.34
CA ALA A 256 5.76 3.13 -16.51
C ALA A 256 5.48 2.85 -15.03
N GLY A 257 6.20 3.55 -14.16
CA GLY A 257 6.00 3.52 -12.72
C GLY A 257 6.21 2.15 -12.10
N CYS A 258 5.34 1.81 -11.14
CA CYS A 258 5.46 0.56 -10.39
C CYS A 258 5.06 -0.70 -11.18
N ALA A 259 4.56 -0.56 -12.39
CA ALA A 259 4.45 -1.70 -13.31
C ALA A 259 5.82 -2.18 -13.80
N ARG A 260 6.85 -1.32 -13.78
CA ARG A 260 8.21 -1.61 -14.24
C ARG A 260 9.16 -2.02 -13.12
N MET A 261 9.07 -1.39 -11.98
CA MET A 261 9.90 -1.66 -10.79
C MET A 261 9.34 -0.94 -9.56
N PRO A 262 9.75 -1.31 -8.32
CA PRO A 262 9.34 -0.56 -7.13
C PRO A 262 9.91 0.87 -7.15
N LEU A 263 9.03 1.87 -7.06
CA LEU A 263 9.38 3.29 -7.13
C LEU A 263 8.58 4.11 -6.11
N ASP A 264 9.15 5.25 -5.69
CA ASP A 264 8.42 6.31 -5.00
C ASP A 264 7.64 7.19 -6.00
N VAL A 265 6.82 8.12 -5.47
CA VAL A 265 5.98 9.01 -6.29
C VAL A 265 6.80 9.84 -7.28
N MET A 266 7.95 10.40 -6.84
CA MET A 266 8.79 11.24 -7.69
C MET A 266 9.35 10.43 -8.87
N ARG A 267 9.91 9.26 -8.61
CA ARG A 267 10.47 8.38 -9.64
C ARG A 267 9.40 7.76 -10.53
N THR A 268 8.22 7.48 -9.97
CA THR A 268 7.07 7.05 -10.77
C THR A 268 6.66 8.11 -11.79
N ALA A 269 6.60 9.39 -11.39
CA ALA A 269 6.31 10.48 -12.31
C ALA A 269 7.39 10.63 -13.40
N GLN A 270 8.67 10.53 -13.02
CA GLN A 270 9.78 10.53 -13.99
C GLN A 270 9.70 9.36 -14.97
N SER A 271 9.40 8.16 -14.47
CA SER A 271 9.20 6.95 -15.29
C SER A 271 8.05 7.13 -16.28
N GLY A 272 6.93 7.72 -15.84
CA GLY A 272 5.79 8.04 -16.71
C GLY A 272 6.17 9.03 -17.83
N THR A 273 6.93 10.08 -17.50
CA THR A 273 7.43 11.04 -18.48
C THR A 273 8.35 10.37 -19.50
N ALA A 274 9.25 9.49 -19.05
CA ALA A 274 10.15 8.77 -19.94
C ALA A 274 9.40 7.81 -20.88
N ALA A 275 8.42 7.08 -20.37
CA ALA A 275 7.59 6.18 -21.18
C ALA A 275 6.76 6.95 -22.21
N ALA A 276 6.17 8.09 -21.82
CA ALA A 276 5.43 8.97 -22.72
C ALA A 276 6.31 9.54 -23.84
N LEU A 277 7.56 9.96 -23.53
CA LEU A 277 8.50 10.42 -24.53
C LEU A 277 8.84 9.33 -25.56
N LYS A 278 9.12 8.11 -25.11
CA LYS A 278 9.37 6.97 -26.00
C LYS A 278 8.17 6.65 -26.89
N ALA A 279 6.97 6.66 -26.32
CA ALA A 279 5.72 6.47 -27.08
C ALA A 279 5.57 7.52 -28.19
N VAL A 280 5.81 8.80 -27.88
CA VAL A 280 5.79 9.90 -28.87
C VAL A 280 6.84 9.72 -29.95
N GLN A 281 8.06 9.30 -29.60
CA GLN A 281 9.13 9.02 -30.57
C GLN A 281 8.74 7.89 -31.52
N THR A 282 8.19 6.81 -31.02
CA THR A 282 7.71 5.67 -31.82
C THR A 282 6.64 6.12 -32.81
N VAL A 283 5.63 6.87 -32.37
CA VAL A 283 4.55 7.35 -33.23
C VAL A 283 5.04 8.34 -34.29
N LYS A 284 6.06 9.13 -33.97
CA LYS A 284 6.66 10.10 -34.93
C LYS A 284 7.73 9.51 -35.80
N GLY A 285 8.12 8.25 -35.64
CA GLY A 285 9.18 7.60 -36.43
C GLY A 285 10.57 8.15 -36.14
N ARG A 286 10.86 8.55 -34.91
CA ARG A 286 12.15 9.17 -34.51
C ARG A 286 12.85 8.33 -33.44
#